data_5216a1bf78b8894e0b5e0ed0fb883d51
#
_entry.id   5216a1bf78b8894e0b5e0ed0fb883d51
#
_cell.length_a   1.000
_cell.length_b   1.000
_cell.length_c   1.000
_cell.angle_alpha   90.00
_cell.angle_beta   90.00
_cell.angle_gamma   90.00
#
_symmetry.space_group_name_H-M   'P 1'
#
loop_
_entity.id
_entity.type
_entity.pdbx_description
1 polymer ?
#
loop_
_entity_poly.entity_id
_entity_poly.type
_entity_poly.pdbx_seq_one_letter_code
_entity_poly.pdbx_strand_id
1 'polypeptide(L)'
;MSRRRAAVKRTLLKDPKYNDTLVSKFVCSLMKHGKKSVSERILYGALDLISDREKETPSLDVFRTAVENVKPAMEVKSRRVGGSTYQVPMQVRSSRSQSLAIRWLVLYANARSGKSMQAKLADELLDAFNNRGSSIKKKEDTLKMAEANKAFAHYRW
;
A
#
# COMPACT_ATOMS: atom_id res chain seq x y z
N MET A 1 -24.48 3.31 -11.79
CA MET A 1 -23.30 4.22 -11.77
C MET A 1 -23.50 5.29 -12.82
N SER A 2 -23.22 6.56 -12.49
CA SER A 2 -23.32 7.65 -13.46
C SER A 2 -22.17 7.56 -14.48
N ARG A 3 -22.50 7.46 -15.77
CA ARG A 3 -21.50 7.50 -16.86
C ARG A 3 -21.07 8.94 -17.22
N ARG A 4 -21.83 9.94 -16.79
CA ARG A 4 -21.62 11.36 -17.16
C ARG A 4 -20.72 12.12 -16.22
N ARG A 5 -20.56 11.69 -14.96
CA ARG A 5 -19.75 12.38 -13.96
C ARG A 5 -18.89 11.40 -13.18
N ALA A 6 -17.62 11.74 -13.01
CA ALA A 6 -16.80 11.07 -12.02
C ALA A 6 -17.26 11.48 -10.61
N ALA A 7 -17.19 10.57 -9.64
CA ALA A 7 -17.50 10.88 -8.25
C ALA A 7 -16.57 11.97 -7.71
N VAL A 8 -17.15 12.95 -7.03
CA VAL A 8 -16.36 14.01 -6.35
C VAL A 8 -15.50 13.36 -5.27
N LYS A 9 -14.20 13.60 -5.33
CA LYS A 9 -13.28 13.11 -4.31
C LYS A 9 -13.49 13.89 -3.02
N ARG A 10 -13.88 13.20 -1.96
CA ARG A 10 -13.99 13.81 -0.63
C ARG A 10 -12.61 14.17 -0.09
N THR A 11 -12.49 15.31 0.56
CA THR A 11 -11.28 15.68 1.31
C THR A 11 -11.16 14.78 2.53
N LEU A 12 -9.98 14.18 2.71
CA LEU A 12 -9.70 13.37 3.88
C LEU A 12 -9.27 14.27 5.03
N LEU A 13 -9.88 14.06 6.19
CA LEU A 13 -9.42 14.68 7.42
C LEU A 13 -8.07 14.09 7.81
N LYS A 14 -7.21 14.93 8.32
CA LYS A 14 -5.91 14.51 8.85
C LYS A 14 -6.09 13.73 10.14
N ASP A 15 -5.12 12.88 10.44
CA ASP A 15 -5.09 12.10 11.68
C ASP A 15 -4.91 13.04 12.90
N PRO A 16 -5.64 12.85 14.00
CA PRO A 16 -5.56 13.74 15.16
C PRO A 16 -4.21 13.66 15.90
N LYS A 17 -3.53 12.49 15.93
CA LYS A 17 -2.25 12.33 16.64
C LYS A 17 -1.06 12.84 15.82
N TYR A 18 -1.01 12.50 14.53
CA TYR A 18 0.14 12.78 13.66
C TYR A 18 -0.11 13.90 12.63
N ASN A 19 -1.32 14.44 12.55
CA ASN A 19 -1.73 15.48 11.60
C ASN A 19 -1.38 15.15 10.12
N ASP A 20 -1.38 13.85 9.77
CA ASP A 20 -1.00 13.33 8.46
C ASP A 20 -2.18 12.65 7.77
N THR A 21 -2.36 12.94 6.47
CA THR A 21 -3.40 12.34 5.62
C THR A 21 -3.07 10.90 5.23
N LEU A 22 -1.77 10.53 5.16
CA LEU A 22 -1.33 9.18 4.85
C LEU A 22 -1.70 8.22 5.98
N VAL A 23 -1.49 8.64 7.23
CA VAL A 23 -1.88 7.90 8.43
C VAL A 23 -3.40 7.66 8.43
N SER A 24 -4.19 8.69 8.16
CA SER A 24 -5.65 8.57 8.08
C SER A 24 -6.10 7.59 7.00
N LYS A 25 -5.47 7.61 5.80
CA LYS A 25 -5.73 6.64 4.73
C LYS A 25 -5.38 5.22 5.15
N PHE A 26 -4.26 5.04 5.85
CA PHE A 26 -3.82 3.74 6.31
C PHE A 26 -4.79 3.16 7.34
N VAL A 27 -5.22 3.95 8.33
CA VAL A 27 -6.25 3.57 9.31
C VAL A 27 -7.53 3.11 8.60
N CYS A 28 -8.00 3.87 7.62
CA CYS A 28 -9.19 3.49 6.85
C CYS A 28 -9.01 2.17 6.08
N SER A 29 -7.82 1.87 5.58
CA SER A 29 -7.52 0.62 4.87
C SER A 29 -7.35 -0.57 5.82
N LEU A 30 -6.86 -0.33 7.02
CA LEU A 30 -6.69 -1.34 8.08
C LEU A 30 -8.04 -1.70 8.73
N MET A 31 -8.99 -0.77 8.70
CA MET A 31 -10.28 -0.90 9.36
C MET A 31 -11.09 -2.08 8.80
N LYS A 32 -11.63 -2.90 9.70
CA LYS A 32 -12.59 -3.97 9.41
C LYS A 32 -13.89 -3.70 10.18
N HIS A 33 -15.02 -4.01 9.56
CA HIS A 33 -16.36 -3.89 10.17
C HIS A 33 -16.68 -2.49 10.75
N GLY A 34 -16.08 -1.42 10.21
CA GLY A 34 -16.30 -0.05 10.68
C GLY A 34 -15.62 0.30 12.01
N LYS A 35 -14.80 -0.59 12.59
CA LYS A 35 -14.14 -0.39 13.89
C LYS A 35 -12.91 0.50 13.78
N LYS A 36 -13.10 1.81 13.56
CA LYS A 36 -12.02 2.78 13.34
C LYS A 36 -11.07 2.91 14.53
N SER A 37 -11.61 3.01 15.76
CA SER A 37 -10.81 3.15 16.98
C SER A 37 -9.85 1.97 17.22
N VAL A 38 -10.26 0.76 16.83
CA VAL A 38 -9.40 -0.43 16.91
C VAL A 38 -8.25 -0.30 15.90
N SER A 39 -8.52 0.17 14.68
CA SER A 39 -7.49 0.36 13.64
C SER A 39 -6.49 1.45 14.02
N GLU A 40 -6.96 2.55 14.63
CA GLU A 40 -6.11 3.61 15.18
C GLU A 40 -5.19 3.04 16.27
N ARG A 41 -5.74 2.29 17.22
CA ARG A 41 -4.95 1.65 18.28
C ARG A 41 -3.90 0.68 17.72
N ILE A 42 -4.22 -0.08 16.68
CA ILE A 42 -3.27 -0.99 16.03
C ILE A 42 -2.14 -0.20 15.38
N LEU A 43 -2.45 0.81 14.59
CA LEU A 43 -1.42 1.59 13.91
C LEU A 43 -0.56 2.39 14.89
N TYR A 44 -1.16 3.06 15.88
CA TYR A 44 -0.39 3.80 16.87
C TYR A 44 0.52 2.89 17.69
N GLY A 45 0.00 1.75 18.16
CA GLY A 45 0.84 0.78 18.85
C GLY A 45 1.95 0.18 17.99
N ALA A 46 1.72 0.03 16.69
CA ALA A 46 2.80 -0.38 15.77
C ALA A 46 3.87 0.72 15.63
N LEU A 47 3.48 2.00 15.53
CA LEU A 47 4.42 3.12 15.46
C LEU A 47 5.19 3.31 16.78
N ASP A 48 4.56 3.08 17.92
CA ASP A 48 5.22 3.10 19.22
C ASP A 48 6.28 1.98 19.29
N LEU A 49 5.95 0.74 18.85
CA LEU A 49 6.91 -0.37 18.76
C LEU A 49 8.07 -0.09 17.78
N ILE A 50 7.82 0.62 16.68
CA ILE A 50 8.88 1.05 15.76
C ILE A 50 9.80 2.06 16.43
N SER A 51 9.25 3.03 17.18
CA SER A 51 10.04 4.01 17.91
C SER A 51 10.96 3.39 18.96
N ASP A 52 10.52 2.29 19.60
CA ASP A 52 11.34 1.55 20.58
C ASP A 52 12.52 0.81 19.93
N ARG A 53 12.33 0.33 18.71
CA ARG A 53 13.33 -0.47 17.97
C ARG A 53 14.28 0.38 17.13
N GLU A 54 13.76 1.43 16.50
CA GLU A 54 14.49 2.34 15.63
C GLU A 54 14.52 3.73 16.28
N LYS A 55 15.66 4.04 16.91
CA LYS A 55 15.85 5.29 17.66
C LYS A 55 16.42 6.41 16.81
N GLU A 56 17.04 6.09 15.66
CA GLU A 56 17.70 7.08 14.82
C GLU A 56 16.71 7.90 14.02
N THR A 57 15.63 7.27 13.55
CA THR A 57 14.60 7.91 12.69
C THR A 57 13.25 7.97 13.39
N PRO A 58 12.52 9.10 13.27
CA PRO A 58 11.17 9.20 13.79
C PRO A 58 10.25 8.12 13.19
N SER A 59 9.42 7.47 14.01
CA SER A 59 8.55 6.37 13.56
C SER A 59 7.60 6.76 12.41
N LEU A 60 7.21 8.03 12.33
CA LEU A 60 6.39 8.55 11.23
C LEU A 60 7.17 8.58 9.90
N ASP A 61 8.45 8.91 9.93
CA ASP A 61 9.28 8.96 8.73
C ASP A 61 9.65 7.54 8.26
N VAL A 62 9.90 6.61 9.20
CA VAL A 62 10.01 5.17 8.89
C VAL A 62 8.75 4.69 8.18
N PHE A 63 7.56 5.03 8.70
CA PHE A 63 6.29 4.68 8.08
C PHE A 63 6.12 5.27 6.68
N ARG A 64 6.44 6.55 6.49
CA ARG A 64 6.36 7.21 5.16
C ARG A 64 7.30 6.56 4.15
N THR A 65 8.54 6.33 4.55
CA THR A 65 9.55 5.68 3.71
C THR A 65 9.14 4.25 3.37
N ALA A 66 8.65 3.47 4.33
CA ALA A 66 8.13 2.13 4.10
C ALA A 66 7.01 2.12 3.05
N VAL A 67 6.04 3.03 3.15
CA VAL A 67 4.98 3.15 2.15
C VAL A 67 5.54 3.55 0.79
N GLU A 68 6.52 4.47 0.72
CA GLU A 68 7.15 4.91 -0.52
C GLU A 68 7.90 3.76 -1.20
N ASN A 69 8.65 2.99 -0.44
CA ASN A 69 9.40 1.83 -0.93
C ASN A 69 8.51 0.76 -1.57
N VAL A 70 7.28 0.57 -1.06
CA VAL A 70 6.33 -0.43 -1.57
C VAL A 70 5.53 0.07 -2.78
N LYS A 71 5.52 1.36 -3.09
CA LYS A 71 4.77 1.91 -4.23
C LYS A 71 5.23 1.32 -5.57
N PRO A 72 4.33 0.68 -6.36
CA PRO A 72 4.68 0.22 -7.70
C PRO A 72 4.62 1.36 -8.72
N ALA A 73 5.59 1.41 -9.63
CA ALA A 73 5.57 2.33 -10.77
C ALA A 73 4.70 1.81 -11.93
N MET A 74 4.66 0.49 -12.11
CA MET A 74 3.95 -0.20 -13.18
C MET A 74 2.99 -1.25 -12.63
N GLU A 75 1.89 -1.49 -13.33
CA GLU A 75 0.98 -2.63 -13.10
C GLU A 75 0.62 -3.27 -14.43
N VAL A 76 0.13 -4.49 -14.38
CA VAL A 76 -0.35 -5.21 -15.57
C VAL A 76 -1.87 -5.26 -15.52
N LYS A 77 -2.51 -4.91 -16.64
CA LYS A 77 -3.96 -5.01 -16.81
C LYS A 77 -4.30 -5.96 -17.95
N SER A 78 -5.24 -6.86 -17.72
CA SER A 78 -5.76 -7.71 -18.77
C SER A 78 -6.62 -6.91 -19.73
N ARG A 79 -6.40 -7.08 -21.04
CA ARG A 79 -7.23 -6.52 -22.11
C ARG A 79 -7.56 -7.58 -23.13
N ARG A 80 -8.80 -7.56 -23.60
CA ARG A 80 -9.26 -8.47 -24.65
C ARG A 80 -9.17 -7.76 -26.00
N VAL A 81 -8.38 -8.33 -26.90
CA VAL A 81 -8.18 -7.82 -28.26
C VAL A 81 -8.37 -8.99 -29.23
N GLY A 82 -9.30 -8.87 -30.18
CA GLY A 82 -9.54 -9.89 -31.19
C GLY A 82 -9.89 -11.28 -30.64
N GLY A 83 -10.56 -11.34 -29.47
CA GLY A 83 -10.93 -12.62 -28.82
C GLY A 83 -9.88 -13.16 -27.83
N SER A 84 -8.63 -12.75 -27.90
CA SER A 84 -7.56 -13.14 -26.99
C SER A 84 -7.36 -12.13 -25.86
N THR A 85 -6.96 -12.61 -24.68
CA THR A 85 -6.71 -11.75 -23.52
C THR A 85 -5.21 -11.54 -23.36
N TYR A 86 -4.77 -10.29 -23.42
CA TYR A 86 -3.39 -9.87 -23.26
C TYR A 86 -3.18 -9.15 -21.93
N GLN A 87 -2.02 -9.36 -21.35
CA GLN A 87 -1.57 -8.67 -20.14
C GLN A 87 -0.78 -7.42 -20.56
N VAL A 88 -1.41 -6.23 -20.43
CA VAL A 88 -0.84 -4.97 -20.92
C VAL A 88 -0.21 -4.21 -19.75
N PRO A 89 1.11 -3.89 -19.80
CA PRO A 89 1.77 -3.09 -18.78
C PRO A 89 1.32 -1.62 -18.87
N MET A 90 1.00 -1.03 -17.74
CA MET A 90 0.56 0.35 -17.62
C MET A 90 1.25 1.06 -16.46
N GLN A 91 1.59 2.33 -16.65
CA GLN A 91 2.06 3.17 -15.58
C GLN A 91 0.95 3.43 -14.56
N VAL A 92 1.27 3.31 -13.28
CA VAL A 92 0.32 3.50 -12.17
C VAL A 92 0.25 4.97 -11.79
N ARG A 93 -0.97 5.53 -11.71
CA ARG A 93 -1.17 6.89 -11.18
C ARG A 93 -0.78 6.95 -9.69
N SER A 94 -0.20 8.06 -9.25
CA SER A 94 0.32 8.22 -7.88
C SER A 94 -0.70 7.86 -6.78
N SER A 95 -1.95 8.28 -6.92
CA SER A 95 -3.01 7.95 -5.97
C SER A 95 -3.33 6.44 -5.89
N ARG A 96 -3.25 5.74 -7.02
CA ARG A 96 -3.46 4.29 -7.08
C ARG A 96 -2.23 3.54 -6.56
N SER A 97 -1.03 4.01 -6.88
CA SER A 97 0.23 3.45 -6.38
C SER A 97 0.26 3.48 -4.84
N GLN A 98 -0.12 4.61 -4.25
CA GLN A 98 -0.27 4.74 -2.79
C GLN A 98 -1.31 3.75 -2.23
N SER A 99 -2.46 3.62 -2.88
CA SER A 99 -3.51 2.69 -2.43
C SER A 99 -3.08 1.23 -2.52
N LEU A 100 -2.30 0.86 -3.55
CA LEU A 100 -1.73 -0.48 -3.69
C LEU A 100 -0.70 -0.76 -2.60
N ALA A 101 0.20 0.17 -2.33
CA ALA A 101 1.21 0.04 -1.29
C ALA A 101 0.57 -0.19 0.09
N ILE A 102 -0.41 0.62 0.47
CA ILE A 102 -1.14 0.47 1.74
C ILE A 102 -1.82 -0.90 1.80
N ARG A 103 -2.49 -1.30 0.73
CA ARG A 103 -3.19 -2.60 0.67
C ARG A 103 -2.21 -3.77 0.83
N TRP A 104 -1.06 -3.72 0.18
CA TRP A 104 -0.07 -4.79 0.28
C TRP A 104 0.55 -4.85 1.67
N LEU A 105 0.92 -3.73 2.27
CA LEU A 105 1.41 -3.69 3.65
C LEU A 105 0.41 -4.31 4.62
N VAL A 106 -0.87 -3.94 4.54
CA VAL A 106 -1.92 -4.50 5.40
C VAL A 106 -2.11 -6.00 5.15
N LEU A 107 -2.11 -6.42 3.87
CA LEU A 107 -2.30 -7.82 3.49
C LEU A 107 -1.17 -8.69 4.05
N TYR A 108 0.08 -8.30 3.82
CA TYR A 108 1.23 -9.09 4.24
C TYR A 108 1.49 -9.01 5.75
N ALA A 109 1.20 -7.88 6.39
CA ALA A 109 1.18 -7.82 7.86
C ALA A 109 0.17 -8.82 8.45
N ASN A 110 -1.04 -8.95 7.89
CA ASN A 110 -2.01 -9.95 8.34
C ASN A 110 -1.50 -11.38 8.15
N ALA A 111 -0.78 -11.66 7.07
CA ALA A 111 -0.27 -13.00 6.73
C ALA A 111 0.92 -13.43 7.58
N ARG A 112 1.59 -12.50 8.28
CA ARG A 112 2.71 -12.82 9.17
C ARG A 112 2.26 -13.68 10.34
N SER A 113 3.14 -14.54 10.82
CA SER A 113 3.01 -15.20 12.12
C SER A 113 3.23 -14.17 13.25
N GLY A 114 2.55 -14.31 14.36
CA GLY A 114 2.71 -13.40 15.52
C GLY A 114 1.43 -13.28 16.35
N LYS A 115 1.59 -12.83 17.60
CA LYS A 115 0.48 -12.78 18.58
C LYS A 115 -0.46 -11.59 18.36
N SER A 116 0.06 -10.41 18.00
CA SER A 116 -0.75 -9.20 17.84
C SER A 116 -0.57 -8.56 16.48
N MET A 117 -1.63 -7.92 15.98
CA MET A 117 -1.56 -7.18 14.71
C MET A 117 -0.63 -5.97 14.79
N GLN A 118 -0.47 -5.37 15.96
CA GLN A 118 0.49 -4.28 16.20
C GLN A 118 1.93 -4.72 15.90
N ALA A 119 2.35 -5.85 16.48
CA ALA A 119 3.68 -6.40 16.26
C ALA A 119 3.89 -6.82 14.80
N LYS A 120 2.93 -7.53 14.20
CA LYS A 120 2.98 -7.93 12.80
C LYS A 120 3.13 -6.75 11.85
N LEU A 121 2.39 -5.66 12.12
CA LEU A 121 2.44 -4.45 11.31
C LEU A 121 3.77 -3.71 11.51
N ALA A 122 4.27 -3.62 12.74
CA ALA A 122 5.57 -3.02 13.02
C ALA A 122 6.71 -3.76 12.29
N ASP A 123 6.70 -5.09 12.35
CA ASP A 123 7.68 -5.94 11.66
C ASP A 123 7.64 -5.75 10.13
N GLU A 124 6.42 -5.71 9.53
CA GLU A 124 6.29 -5.49 8.08
C GLU A 124 6.73 -4.08 7.65
N LEU A 125 6.44 -3.06 8.46
CA LEU A 125 6.86 -1.69 8.18
C LEU A 125 8.37 -1.52 8.28
N LEU A 126 9.02 -2.12 9.28
CA LEU A 126 10.48 -2.10 9.42
C LEU A 126 11.18 -2.86 8.27
N ASP A 127 10.64 -4.02 7.89
CA ASP A 127 11.17 -4.75 6.75
C ASP A 127 11.02 -3.95 5.44
N ALA A 128 9.87 -3.32 5.23
CA ALA A 128 9.62 -2.48 4.07
C ALA A 128 10.50 -1.21 4.06
N PHE A 129 10.78 -0.64 5.22
CA PHE A 129 11.75 0.46 5.38
C PHE A 129 13.13 0.04 4.89
N ASN A 130 13.57 -1.16 5.26
CA ASN A 130 14.86 -1.74 4.85
C ASN A 130 14.84 -2.39 3.45
N ASN A 131 13.81 -2.12 2.63
CA ASN A 131 13.61 -2.75 1.32
C ASN A 131 13.59 -4.29 1.36
N ARG A 132 12.98 -4.86 2.39
CA ARG A 132 12.81 -6.31 2.61
C ARG A 132 11.35 -6.65 2.80
N GLY A 133 11.05 -7.92 2.95
CA GLY A 133 9.70 -8.39 3.29
C GLY A 133 8.81 -8.70 2.09
N SER A 134 7.65 -9.25 2.40
CA SER A 134 6.72 -9.77 1.40
C SER A 134 6.04 -8.66 0.58
N SER A 135 5.86 -7.48 1.16
CA SER A 135 5.30 -6.32 0.46
C SER A 135 6.24 -5.82 -0.64
N ILE A 136 7.54 -5.77 -0.38
CA ILE A 136 8.56 -5.41 -1.37
C ILE A 136 8.65 -6.47 -2.46
N LYS A 137 8.67 -7.75 -2.07
CA LYS A 137 8.64 -8.85 -3.05
C LYS A 137 7.45 -8.74 -3.99
N LYS A 138 6.26 -8.41 -3.47
CA LYS A 138 5.06 -8.21 -4.30
C LYS A 138 5.24 -7.06 -5.31
N LYS A 139 5.86 -5.96 -4.90
CA LYS A 139 6.21 -4.86 -5.82
C LYS A 139 7.13 -5.35 -6.93
N GLU A 140 8.21 -6.06 -6.57
CA GLU A 140 9.17 -6.61 -7.54
C GLU A 140 8.52 -7.60 -8.50
N ASP A 141 7.69 -8.52 -8.00
CA ASP A 141 6.96 -9.48 -8.83
C ASP A 141 6.02 -8.75 -9.82
N THR A 142 5.39 -7.67 -9.38
CA THR A 142 4.53 -6.85 -10.25
C THR A 142 5.35 -6.15 -11.35
N LEU A 143 6.53 -5.64 -11.01
CA LEU A 143 7.44 -5.04 -11.98
C LEU A 143 7.98 -6.09 -12.96
N LYS A 144 8.42 -7.25 -12.49
CA LYS A 144 8.87 -8.36 -13.37
C LYS A 144 7.77 -8.80 -14.32
N MET A 145 6.52 -8.90 -13.85
CA MET A 145 5.38 -9.21 -14.73
C MET A 145 5.18 -8.11 -15.79
N ALA A 146 5.32 -6.85 -15.43
CA ALA A 146 5.19 -5.75 -16.39
C ALA A 146 6.33 -5.75 -17.44
N GLU A 147 7.54 -6.07 -17.03
CA GLU A 147 8.71 -6.21 -17.94
C GLU A 147 8.53 -7.39 -18.89
N ALA A 148 8.14 -8.56 -18.39
CA ALA A 148 7.90 -9.75 -19.20
C ALA A 148 6.82 -9.51 -20.27
N ASN A 149 5.84 -8.66 -19.99
CA ASN A 149 4.75 -8.33 -20.92
C ASN A 149 5.00 -7.04 -21.72
N LYS A 150 6.23 -6.50 -21.72
CA LYS A 150 6.57 -5.24 -22.39
C LYS A 150 6.24 -5.23 -23.89
N ALA A 151 6.32 -6.38 -24.57
CA ALA A 151 5.95 -6.53 -25.96
C ALA A 151 4.50 -6.11 -26.27
N PHE A 152 3.59 -6.24 -25.28
CA PHE A 152 2.17 -5.88 -25.43
C PHE A 152 1.86 -4.44 -25.05
N ALA A 153 2.86 -3.60 -24.78
CA ALA A 153 2.66 -2.20 -24.38
C ALA A 153 1.95 -1.37 -25.46
N HIS A 154 2.06 -1.75 -26.75
CA HIS A 154 1.39 -1.07 -27.86
C HIS A 154 -0.15 -1.23 -27.84
N TYR A 155 -0.69 -2.20 -27.10
CA TYR A 155 -2.13 -2.33 -26.86
C TYR A 155 -2.66 -1.39 -25.75
N ARG A 156 -1.85 -0.43 -25.29
CA ARG A 156 -2.24 0.58 -24.31
C ARG A 156 -3.06 1.68 -25.00
N TRP A 157 -4.22 1.99 -24.43
CA TRP A 157 -5.08 3.12 -24.82
C TRP A 157 -4.97 4.24 -23.80
#